data_1bd3cab0ae627024da48cbe418858d22
#
_entry.id   1bd3cab0ae627024da48cbe418858d22
#
_cell.length_a   1.000
_cell.length_b   1.000
_cell.length_c   1.000
_cell.angle_alpha   90.00
_cell.angle_beta   90.00
_cell.angle_gamma   90.00
#
_symmetry.space_group_name_H-M   'P 1'
#
loop_
_entity.id
_entity.type
_entity.pdbx_description
1 polymer ?
#
loop_
_entity_poly.entity_id
_entity_poly.type
_entity_poly.pdbx_seq_one_letter_code
_entity_poly.pdbx_strand_id
1 'polypeptide(L)'
;MDTAERLFFADGYTKTKITDIIDEIGMSKGIFYYYFKSKEEVMNAIIENVINKDFTTAKMISADNKLNAHEKVFCILSAHREKITENHRLFMKQFSDVENPEILLKIIRLAVSRLLPLLVEAVEQGIREKVFNVDYPYETVEILLSAHTFQSFFADPLKIESKKEAFIRMLENALGTEKGSFDYLREMINHCG
;
A
#
# COMPACT_ATOMS: atom_id res chain seq x y z
N MET A 1 17.96 9.39 -3.80
CA MET A 1 16.69 8.65 -3.96
C MET A 1 15.61 9.58 -4.50
N ASP A 2 15.35 10.72 -3.88
CA ASP A 2 14.28 11.65 -4.26
C ASP A 2 14.38 12.17 -5.71
N THR A 3 15.60 12.41 -6.19
CA THR A 3 15.81 12.82 -7.58
C THR A 3 15.45 11.72 -8.59
N ALA A 4 15.86 10.47 -8.32
CA ALA A 4 15.53 9.35 -9.19
C ALA A 4 14.01 9.08 -9.18
N GLU A 5 13.38 9.15 -8.00
CA GLU A 5 11.94 9.06 -7.84
C GLU A 5 11.24 10.13 -8.68
N ARG A 6 11.65 11.39 -8.56
CA ARG A 6 11.09 12.52 -9.31
C ARG A 6 11.26 12.37 -10.84
N LEU A 7 12.42 11.94 -11.30
CA LEU A 7 12.66 11.72 -12.74
C LEU A 7 11.82 10.55 -13.29
N PHE A 8 11.71 9.46 -12.53
CA PHE A 8 10.83 8.38 -12.92
C PHE A 8 9.36 8.78 -12.94
N PHE A 9 8.96 9.76 -12.10
CA PHE A 9 7.62 10.34 -12.12
C PHE A 9 7.38 11.24 -13.34
N ALA A 10 8.32 12.15 -13.63
CA ALA A 10 8.15 13.16 -14.65
C ALA A 10 8.21 12.56 -16.06
N ASP A 11 9.21 11.71 -16.31
CA ASP A 11 9.58 11.24 -17.64
C ASP A 11 9.16 9.78 -17.90
N GLY A 12 8.80 9.05 -16.85
CA GLY A 12 8.51 7.62 -16.91
C GLY A 12 9.75 6.75 -16.70
N TYR A 13 9.55 5.56 -16.09
CA TYR A 13 10.65 4.63 -15.81
C TYR A 13 11.43 4.27 -17.08
N THR A 14 10.74 3.91 -18.16
CA THR A 14 11.38 3.44 -19.41
C THR A 14 12.26 4.51 -20.04
N LYS A 15 11.80 5.75 -20.08
CA LYS A 15 12.51 6.87 -20.75
C LYS A 15 13.68 7.42 -19.95
N THR A 16 13.60 7.42 -18.62
CA THR A 16 14.66 7.92 -17.74
C THR A 16 15.92 7.06 -17.85
N LYS A 17 17.07 7.67 -18.13
CA LYS A 17 18.37 7.00 -18.15
C LYS A 17 19.09 7.17 -16.81
N ILE A 18 19.99 6.23 -16.47
CA ILE A 18 20.87 6.37 -15.30
C ILE A 18 21.73 7.63 -15.39
N THR A 19 22.15 8.00 -16.62
CA THR A 19 22.91 9.25 -16.87
C THR A 19 22.15 10.48 -16.43
N ASP A 20 20.84 10.54 -16.69
CA ASP A 20 20.02 11.69 -16.34
C ASP A 20 19.95 11.87 -14.82
N ILE A 21 19.85 10.74 -14.10
CA ILE A 21 19.87 10.73 -12.62
C ILE A 21 21.22 11.19 -12.09
N ILE A 22 22.33 10.66 -12.65
CA ILE A 22 23.69 10.98 -12.25
C ILE A 22 24.00 12.47 -12.47
N ASP A 23 23.65 12.98 -13.65
CA ASP A 23 23.92 14.37 -14.06
C ASP A 23 23.14 15.35 -13.17
N GLU A 24 21.89 15.03 -12.84
CA GLU A 24 21.07 15.91 -12.01
C GLU A 24 21.48 15.92 -10.52
N ILE A 25 21.96 14.77 -10.00
CA ILE A 25 22.48 14.70 -8.62
C ILE A 25 23.88 15.34 -8.54
N GLY A 26 24.58 15.52 -9.67
CA GLY A 26 25.96 15.97 -9.72
C GLY A 26 26.96 14.95 -9.16
N MET A 27 26.63 13.65 -9.27
CA MET A 27 27.45 12.55 -8.73
C MET A 27 28.34 11.95 -9.81
N SER A 28 29.52 11.44 -9.45
CA SER A 28 30.33 10.69 -10.42
C SER A 28 29.73 9.31 -10.72
N LYS A 29 29.90 8.85 -11.96
CA LYS A 29 29.45 7.51 -12.38
C LYS A 29 29.97 6.40 -11.47
N GLY A 30 31.24 6.51 -11.04
CA GLY A 30 31.86 5.50 -10.16
C GLY A 30 31.17 5.41 -8.81
N ILE A 31 30.80 6.53 -8.20
CA ILE A 31 30.07 6.57 -6.94
C ILE A 31 28.67 5.99 -7.12
N PHE A 32 27.96 6.37 -8.19
CA PHE A 32 26.63 5.84 -8.47
C PHE A 32 26.65 4.31 -8.58
N TYR A 33 27.56 3.74 -9.43
CA TYR A 33 27.65 2.31 -9.63
C TYR A 33 28.22 1.51 -8.45
N TYR A 34 28.79 2.20 -7.47
CA TYR A 34 29.11 1.59 -6.18
C TYR A 34 27.84 1.22 -5.40
N TYR A 35 26.81 2.10 -5.42
CA TYR A 35 25.55 1.89 -4.70
C TYR A 35 24.49 1.11 -5.49
N PHE A 36 24.38 1.38 -6.79
CA PHE A 36 23.34 0.79 -7.65
C PHE A 36 23.95 0.27 -8.94
N LYS A 37 23.78 -1.03 -9.19
CA LYS A 37 24.34 -1.68 -10.38
C LYS A 37 23.48 -1.49 -11.63
N SER A 38 22.18 -1.16 -11.44
CA SER A 38 21.23 -1.01 -12.54
C SER A 38 20.12 -0.01 -12.18
N LYS A 39 19.40 0.44 -13.20
CA LYS A 39 18.19 1.24 -13.04
C LYS A 39 17.11 0.51 -12.25
N GLU A 40 17.05 -0.80 -12.40
CA GLU A 40 16.13 -1.66 -11.65
C GLU A 40 16.46 -1.67 -10.15
N GLU A 41 17.73 -1.70 -9.77
CA GLU A 41 18.12 -1.60 -8.34
C GLU A 41 17.69 -0.27 -7.73
N VAL A 42 17.81 0.84 -8.47
CA VAL A 42 17.31 2.15 -8.02
C VAL A 42 15.80 2.11 -7.82
N MET A 43 15.08 1.55 -8.77
CA MET A 43 13.63 1.39 -8.68
C MET A 43 13.22 0.52 -7.49
N ASN A 44 13.91 -0.61 -7.30
CA ASN A 44 13.68 -1.49 -6.18
C ASN A 44 13.86 -0.78 -4.82
N ALA A 45 14.90 0.05 -4.71
CA ALA A 45 15.15 0.82 -3.50
C ALA A 45 14.07 1.90 -3.26
N ILE A 46 13.55 2.53 -4.31
CA ILE A 46 12.43 3.47 -4.22
C ILE A 46 11.17 2.74 -3.71
N ILE A 47 10.83 1.62 -4.33
CA ILE A 47 9.66 0.80 -3.93
C ILE A 47 9.76 0.38 -2.46
N GLU A 48 10.92 -0.12 -2.05
CA GLU A 48 11.14 -0.52 -0.65
C GLU A 48 11.00 0.65 0.32
N ASN A 49 11.51 1.83 -0.05
CA ASN A 49 11.40 3.03 0.79
C ASN A 49 9.94 3.47 0.96
N VAL A 50 9.17 3.46 -0.11
CA VAL A 50 7.74 3.79 -0.09
C VAL A 50 6.96 2.81 0.80
N ILE A 51 7.12 1.52 0.55
CA ILE A 51 6.42 0.48 1.32
C ILE A 51 6.86 0.46 2.79
N ASN A 52 8.13 0.78 3.09
CA ASN A 52 8.61 0.89 4.47
C ASN A 52 7.96 2.02 5.24
N LYS A 53 7.69 3.16 4.60
CA LYS A 53 6.97 4.29 5.22
C LYS A 53 5.54 3.88 5.59
N ASP A 54 4.84 3.24 4.67
CA ASP A 54 3.47 2.75 4.90
C ASP A 54 3.44 1.67 5.99
N PHE A 55 4.38 0.73 5.94
CA PHE A 55 4.52 -0.31 6.94
C PHE A 55 4.79 0.25 8.36
N THR A 56 5.62 1.29 8.46
CA THR A 56 5.91 1.93 9.75
C THR A 56 4.63 2.52 10.35
N THR A 57 3.82 3.20 9.54
CA THR A 57 2.52 3.74 9.98
C THR A 57 1.57 2.62 10.40
N ALA A 58 1.43 1.58 9.58
CA ALA A 58 0.59 0.42 9.89
C ALA A 58 1.03 -0.30 11.19
N LYS A 59 2.33 -0.40 11.44
CA LYS A 59 2.88 -0.97 12.67
C LYS A 59 2.54 -0.13 13.89
N MET A 60 2.58 1.19 13.78
CA MET A 60 2.16 2.08 14.87
C MET A 60 0.68 1.92 15.19
N ILE A 61 -0.17 1.82 14.17
CA ILE A 61 -1.60 1.58 14.31
C ILE A 61 -1.87 0.22 14.98
N SER A 62 -1.22 -0.85 14.52
CA SER A 62 -1.37 -2.20 15.11
C SER A 62 -1.00 -2.22 16.60
N ALA A 63 0.05 -1.49 17.00
CA ALA A 63 0.53 -1.42 18.37
C ALA A 63 -0.29 -0.47 19.27
N ASP A 64 -1.20 0.33 18.74
CA ASP A 64 -1.98 1.27 19.54
C ASP A 64 -3.11 0.54 20.29
N ASN A 65 -2.96 0.43 21.61
CA ASN A 65 -3.94 -0.23 22.48
C ASN A 65 -5.22 0.59 22.73
N LYS A 66 -5.31 1.83 22.21
CA LYS A 66 -6.51 2.65 22.29
C LYS A 66 -7.48 2.35 21.16
N LEU A 67 -6.99 1.74 20.08
CA LEU A 67 -7.79 1.40 18.92
C LEU A 67 -8.42 0.02 19.09
N ASN A 68 -9.72 -0.08 18.82
CA ASN A 68 -10.43 -1.34 18.72
C ASN A 68 -10.10 -2.07 17.39
N ALA A 69 -10.55 -3.32 17.26
CA ALA A 69 -10.24 -4.13 16.09
C ALA A 69 -10.75 -3.53 14.77
N HIS A 70 -11.95 -2.95 14.74
CA HIS A 70 -12.49 -2.30 13.54
C HIS A 70 -11.63 -1.10 13.11
N GLU A 71 -11.26 -0.27 14.07
CA GLU A 71 -10.39 0.90 13.82
C GLU A 71 -9.03 0.47 13.29
N LYS A 72 -8.40 -0.54 13.90
CA LYS A 72 -7.11 -1.06 13.42
C LYS A 72 -7.19 -1.58 12.00
N VAL A 73 -8.14 -2.47 11.70
CA VAL A 73 -8.33 -3.02 10.35
C VAL A 73 -8.54 -1.89 9.34
N PHE A 74 -9.43 -0.95 9.66
CA PHE A 74 -9.73 0.16 8.77
C PHE A 74 -8.53 1.10 8.57
N CYS A 75 -7.88 1.54 9.65
CA CYS A 75 -6.76 2.47 9.59
C CYS A 75 -5.54 1.84 8.90
N ILE A 76 -5.24 0.54 9.12
CA ILE A 76 -4.16 -0.14 8.42
C ILE A 76 -4.43 -0.20 6.91
N LEU A 77 -5.66 -0.55 6.49
CA LEU A 77 -6.05 -0.58 5.09
C LEU A 77 -6.11 0.82 4.45
N SER A 78 -6.40 1.85 5.24
CA SER A 78 -6.49 3.25 4.79
C SER A 78 -5.16 3.98 4.83
N ALA A 79 -4.23 3.61 5.72
CA ALA A 79 -2.94 4.27 5.92
C ALA A 79 -2.11 4.39 4.62
N HIS A 80 -2.30 3.44 3.71
CA HIS A 80 -1.71 3.48 2.37
C HIS A 80 -2.31 4.59 1.48
N ARG A 81 -3.52 5.09 1.78
CA ARG A 81 -4.25 6.04 0.92
C ARG A 81 -4.03 7.51 1.28
N GLU A 82 -3.88 7.84 2.56
CA GLU A 82 -3.86 9.24 3.01
C GLU A 82 -2.52 9.94 2.77
N LYS A 83 -1.42 9.19 2.77
CA LYS A 83 -0.06 9.70 2.49
C LYS A 83 0.34 9.58 1.02
N ILE A 84 -0.58 9.14 0.15
CA ILE A 84 -0.34 9.14 -1.29
C ILE A 84 -0.41 10.59 -1.75
N THR A 85 0.75 11.27 -1.74
CA THR A 85 0.90 12.52 -2.47
C THR A 85 0.48 12.30 -3.93
N GLU A 86 0.01 13.35 -4.61
CA GLU A 86 -0.33 13.26 -6.04
C GLU A 86 0.81 12.61 -6.84
N ASN A 87 2.05 12.88 -6.46
CA ASN A 87 3.23 12.25 -7.04
C ASN A 87 3.24 10.73 -6.85
N HIS A 88 2.91 10.22 -5.67
CA HIS A 88 2.84 8.78 -5.42
C HIS A 88 1.71 8.13 -6.23
N ARG A 89 0.55 8.78 -6.36
CA ARG A 89 -0.55 8.31 -7.20
C ARG A 89 -0.14 8.23 -8.66
N LEU A 90 0.55 9.24 -9.17
CA LEU A 90 1.10 9.27 -10.53
C LEU A 90 2.15 8.16 -10.72
N PHE A 91 3.01 7.95 -9.72
CA PHE A 91 3.98 6.86 -9.71
C PHE A 91 3.30 5.49 -9.81
N MET A 92 2.35 5.21 -8.93
CA MET A 92 1.61 3.95 -8.96
C MET A 92 0.85 3.77 -10.28
N LYS A 93 0.29 4.85 -10.86
CA LYS A 93 -0.39 4.83 -12.16
C LYS A 93 0.56 4.49 -13.31
N GLN A 94 1.80 4.98 -13.29
CA GLN A 94 2.80 4.63 -14.32
C GLN A 94 3.19 3.15 -14.30
N PHE A 95 3.05 2.48 -13.15
CA PHE A 95 3.26 1.02 -13.05
C PHE A 95 2.03 0.21 -13.40
N SER A 96 0.83 0.80 -13.29
CA SER A 96 -0.40 0.17 -13.77
C SER A 96 -0.53 0.18 -15.29
N ASP A 97 0.13 1.11 -15.98
CA ASP A 97 0.21 1.15 -17.43
C ASP A 97 1.25 0.11 -17.94
N VAL A 98 0.99 -1.16 -17.68
CA VAL A 98 1.46 -2.42 -18.30
C VAL A 98 2.94 -2.52 -18.77
N GLU A 99 3.76 -1.47 -18.65
CA GLU A 99 5.14 -1.48 -19.16
C GLU A 99 6.10 -2.38 -18.34
N ASN A 100 5.74 -2.72 -17.09
CA ASN A 100 6.60 -3.58 -16.28
C ASN A 100 5.82 -4.43 -15.24
N PRO A 101 5.20 -5.53 -15.66
CA PRO A 101 4.40 -6.39 -14.78
C PRO A 101 5.21 -7.01 -13.63
N GLU A 102 6.51 -7.21 -13.79
CA GLU A 102 7.38 -7.76 -12.74
C GLU A 102 7.51 -6.80 -11.55
N ILE A 103 7.63 -5.50 -11.82
CA ILE A 103 7.67 -4.46 -10.78
C ILE A 103 6.34 -4.44 -10.03
N LEU A 104 5.22 -4.47 -10.73
CA LEU A 104 3.89 -4.50 -10.12
C LEU A 104 3.72 -5.69 -9.19
N LEU A 105 4.06 -6.90 -9.66
CA LEU A 105 3.99 -8.12 -8.84
C LEU A 105 4.89 -8.02 -7.61
N LYS A 106 6.07 -7.44 -7.74
CA LYS A 106 6.99 -7.21 -6.61
C LYS A 106 6.38 -6.27 -5.57
N ILE A 107 5.76 -5.16 -6.00
CA ILE A 107 5.10 -4.20 -5.11
C ILE A 107 3.97 -4.91 -4.35
N ILE A 108 3.08 -5.61 -5.06
CA ILE A 108 1.95 -6.34 -4.46
C ILE A 108 2.47 -7.36 -3.43
N ARG A 109 3.43 -8.19 -3.81
CA ARG A 109 4.00 -9.20 -2.94
C ARG A 109 4.61 -8.59 -1.67
N LEU A 110 5.35 -7.49 -1.82
CA LEU A 110 6.01 -6.83 -0.70
C LEU A 110 5.00 -6.17 0.23
N ALA A 111 3.99 -5.48 -0.32
CA ALA A 111 2.91 -4.87 0.46
C ALA A 111 2.13 -5.93 1.25
N VAL A 112 1.69 -7.00 0.58
CA VAL A 112 0.95 -8.09 1.22
C VAL A 112 1.80 -8.73 2.31
N SER A 113 3.05 -9.12 2.03
CA SER A 113 3.90 -9.79 3.02
C SER A 113 4.15 -8.98 4.30
N ARG A 114 4.12 -7.66 4.21
CA ARG A 114 4.34 -6.76 5.35
C ARG A 114 3.07 -6.41 6.12
N LEU A 115 1.97 -6.16 5.41
CA LEU A 115 0.72 -5.75 6.06
C LEU A 115 -0.08 -6.95 6.59
N LEU A 116 0.06 -8.12 5.98
CA LEU A 116 -0.68 -9.32 6.35
C LEU A 116 -0.58 -9.66 7.86
N PRO A 117 0.61 -9.76 8.47
CA PRO A 117 0.71 -10.11 9.89
C PRO A 117 0.03 -9.07 10.79
N LEU A 118 0.10 -7.78 10.44
CA LEU A 118 -0.53 -6.71 11.22
C LEU A 118 -2.06 -6.76 11.16
N LEU A 119 -2.60 -7.05 9.98
CA LEU A 119 -4.04 -7.19 9.78
C LEU A 119 -4.58 -8.47 10.43
N VAL A 120 -3.83 -9.56 10.35
CA VAL A 120 -4.20 -10.82 11.05
C VAL A 120 -4.28 -10.57 12.55
N GLU A 121 -3.30 -9.89 13.15
CA GLU A 121 -3.31 -9.53 14.56
C GLU A 121 -4.52 -8.67 14.94
N ALA A 122 -4.89 -7.69 14.09
CA ALA A 122 -6.08 -6.86 14.29
C ALA A 122 -7.38 -7.68 14.20
N VAL A 123 -7.47 -8.65 13.26
CA VAL A 123 -8.63 -9.54 13.15
C VAL A 123 -8.71 -10.49 14.33
N GLU A 124 -7.61 -11.06 14.79
CA GLU A 124 -7.56 -11.88 15.99
C GLU A 124 -7.96 -11.09 17.25
N GLN A 125 -7.59 -9.80 17.32
CA GLN A 125 -8.11 -8.91 18.36
C GLN A 125 -9.64 -8.82 18.29
N GLY A 126 -10.23 -8.64 17.12
CA GLY A 126 -11.68 -8.58 16.95
C GLY A 126 -12.41 -9.88 17.31
N ILE A 127 -11.78 -11.03 17.08
CA ILE A 127 -12.29 -12.32 17.54
C ILE A 127 -12.27 -12.38 19.08
N ARG A 128 -11.19 -11.94 19.72
CA ARG A 128 -11.11 -11.85 21.19
C ARG A 128 -12.13 -10.86 21.78
N GLU A 129 -12.38 -9.75 21.10
CA GLU A 129 -13.40 -8.76 21.46
C GLU A 129 -14.83 -9.22 21.14
N LYS A 130 -15.01 -10.36 20.45
CA LYS A 130 -16.29 -10.91 19.99
C LYS A 130 -17.05 -10.01 19.03
N VAL A 131 -16.34 -9.20 18.28
CA VAL A 131 -16.89 -8.32 17.24
C VAL A 131 -16.65 -8.89 15.84
N PHE A 132 -15.75 -9.86 15.69
CA PHE A 132 -15.51 -10.63 14.46
C PHE A 132 -15.74 -12.11 14.70
N ASN A 133 -16.25 -12.79 13.67
CA ASN A 133 -16.48 -14.24 13.65
C ASN A 133 -15.88 -14.85 12.38
N VAL A 134 -14.62 -15.29 12.48
CA VAL A 134 -13.81 -15.76 11.34
C VAL A 134 -13.16 -17.09 11.71
N ASP A 135 -13.44 -18.13 10.93
CA ASP A 135 -12.87 -19.47 11.15
C ASP A 135 -11.39 -19.57 10.71
N TYR A 136 -11.03 -18.85 9.65
CA TYR A 136 -9.71 -18.86 9.02
C TYR A 136 -9.16 -17.42 8.90
N PRO A 137 -8.73 -16.79 10.02
CA PRO A 137 -8.37 -15.37 10.01
C PRO A 137 -7.20 -15.05 9.08
N TYR A 138 -6.17 -15.89 9.04
CA TYR A 138 -5.00 -15.67 8.19
C TYR A 138 -5.38 -15.70 6.70
N GLU A 139 -6.02 -16.76 6.25
CA GLU A 139 -6.40 -16.98 4.86
C GLU A 139 -7.42 -15.93 4.39
N THR A 140 -8.39 -15.59 5.26
CA THR A 140 -9.38 -14.55 4.97
C THR A 140 -8.69 -13.19 4.73
N VAL A 141 -7.79 -12.81 5.62
CA VAL A 141 -7.05 -11.54 5.50
C VAL A 141 -6.12 -11.56 4.29
N GLU A 142 -5.42 -12.67 4.03
CA GLU A 142 -4.53 -12.80 2.86
C GLU A 142 -5.28 -12.59 1.55
N ILE A 143 -6.44 -13.22 1.39
CA ILE A 143 -7.28 -13.09 0.18
C ILE A 143 -7.80 -11.64 0.05
N LEU A 144 -8.35 -11.07 1.11
CA LEU A 144 -8.88 -9.71 1.11
C LEU A 144 -7.80 -8.66 0.82
N LEU A 145 -6.65 -8.78 1.47
CA LEU A 145 -5.53 -7.86 1.28
C LEU A 145 -4.96 -7.96 -0.14
N SER A 146 -4.84 -9.17 -0.67
CA SER A 146 -4.37 -9.40 -2.04
C SER A 146 -5.32 -8.76 -3.06
N ALA A 147 -6.64 -8.97 -2.90
CA ALA A 147 -7.65 -8.36 -3.75
C ALA A 147 -7.66 -6.82 -3.64
N HIS A 148 -7.55 -6.28 -2.41
CA HIS A 148 -7.50 -4.85 -2.15
C HIS A 148 -6.26 -4.20 -2.79
N THR A 149 -5.10 -4.80 -2.58
CA THR A 149 -3.84 -4.29 -3.13
C THR A 149 -3.87 -4.34 -4.66
N PHE A 150 -4.30 -5.45 -5.25
CA PHE A 150 -4.42 -5.56 -6.71
C PHE A 150 -5.39 -4.51 -7.29
N GLN A 151 -6.57 -4.33 -6.69
CA GLN A 151 -7.54 -3.35 -7.16
C GLN A 151 -7.03 -1.90 -7.11
N SER A 152 -6.14 -1.56 -6.18
CA SER A 152 -5.62 -0.19 -6.05
C SER A 152 -4.80 0.23 -7.29
N PHE A 153 -4.21 -0.71 -8.01
CA PHE A 153 -3.48 -0.45 -9.25
C PHE A 153 -4.37 -0.32 -10.49
N PHE A 154 -5.55 -0.95 -10.47
CA PHE A 154 -6.48 -0.98 -11.62
C PHE A 154 -7.77 -0.19 -11.35
N ALA A 155 -7.68 0.84 -10.51
CA ALA A 155 -8.85 1.65 -10.16
C ALA A 155 -9.31 2.51 -11.35
N ASP A 156 -10.51 2.21 -11.87
CA ASP A 156 -11.23 3.12 -12.75
C ASP A 156 -11.72 4.33 -11.93
N PRO A 157 -11.29 5.56 -12.25
CA PRO A 157 -11.70 6.74 -11.50
C PRO A 157 -13.23 6.90 -11.37
N LEU A 158 -13.99 6.49 -12.38
CA LEU A 158 -15.45 6.58 -12.38
C LEU A 158 -16.13 5.57 -11.44
N LYS A 159 -15.41 4.56 -10.98
CA LYS A 159 -15.93 3.47 -10.15
C LYS A 159 -15.30 3.43 -8.75
N ILE A 160 -14.50 4.41 -8.38
CA ILE A 160 -13.77 4.39 -7.11
C ILE A 160 -14.73 4.24 -5.93
N GLU A 161 -15.80 5.04 -5.87
CA GLU A 161 -16.72 5.01 -4.73
C GLU A 161 -17.52 3.71 -4.65
N SER A 162 -18.01 3.20 -5.79
CA SER A 162 -18.71 1.91 -5.80
C SER A 162 -17.80 0.72 -5.45
N LYS A 163 -16.53 0.79 -5.83
CA LYS A 163 -15.54 -0.23 -5.46
C LYS A 163 -15.19 -0.18 -3.97
N LYS A 164 -15.06 1.02 -3.39
CA LYS A 164 -14.87 1.18 -1.94
C LYS A 164 -16.03 0.58 -1.16
N GLU A 165 -17.26 0.92 -1.58
CA GLU A 165 -18.46 0.40 -0.95
C GLU A 165 -18.52 -1.12 -1.02
N ALA A 166 -18.30 -1.68 -2.21
CA ALA A 166 -18.29 -3.13 -2.41
C ALA A 166 -17.20 -3.81 -1.56
N PHE A 167 -16.02 -3.21 -1.45
CA PHE A 167 -14.94 -3.74 -0.64
C PHE A 167 -15.28 -3.73 0.86
N ILE A 168 -15.87 -2.64 1.36
CA ILE A 168 -16.31 -2.55 2.76
C ILE A 168 -17.35 -3.65 3.05
N ARG A 169 -18.35 -3.83 2.18
CA ARG A 169 -19.36 -4.88 2.37
C ARG A 169 -18.76 -6.29 2.30
N MET A 170 -17.80 -6.51 1.42
CA MET A 170 -17.08 -7.77 1.35
C MET A 170 -16.25 -8.02 2.63
N LEU A 171 -15.60 -6.98 3.16
CA LEU A 171 -14.84 -7.03 4.41
C LEU A 171 -15.76 -7.37 5.59
N GLU A 172 -16.91 -6.71 5.73
CA GLU A 172 -17.89 -6.98 6.77
C GLU A 172 -18.37 -8.44 6.73
N ASN A 173 -18.73 -8.93 5.55
CA ASN A 173 -19.18 -10.32 5.37
C ASN A 173 -18.07 -11.32 5.71
N ALA A 174 -16.84 -11.07 5.26
CA ALA A 174 -15.71 -11.98 5.49
C ALA A 174 -15.24 -11.99 6.95
N LEU A 175 -15.40 -10.87 7.66
CA LEU A 175 -15.10 -10.77 9.09
C LEU A 175 -16.28 -11.23 9.98
N GLY A 176 -17.41 -11.62 9.39
CA GLY A 176 -18.60 -12.07 10.12
C GLY A 176 -19.16 -11.01 11.07
N THR A 177 -19.08 -9.73 10.69
CA THR A 177 -19.59 -8.60 11.48
C THR A 177 -20.87 -8.03 10.87
N GLU A 178 -21.62 -7.23 11.64
CA GLU A 178 -22.86 -6.64 11.16
C GLU A 178 -22.62 -5.66 10.00
N LYS A 179 -23.60 -5.61 9.08
CA LYS A 179 -23.58 -4.64 7.99
C LYS A 179 -23.60 -3.22 8.57
N GLY A 180 -22.65 -2.40 8.13
CA GLY A 180 -22.49 -1.03 8.59
C GLY A 180 -21.51 -0.88 9.75
N SER A 181 -20.89 -1.97 10.23
CA SER A 181 -19.88 -1.93 11.29
C SER A 181 -18.68 -1.05 10.98
N PHE A 182 -18.39 -0.84 9.70
CA PHE A 182 -17.32 0.05 9.22
C PHE A 182 -17.83 1.41 8.70
N ASP A 183 -19.14 1.69 8.75
CA ASP A 183 -19.67 2.94 8.16
C ASP A 183 -19.20 4.18 8.90
N TYR A 184 -19.15 4.15 10.23
CA TYR A 184 -18.69 5.29 11.05
C TYR A 184 -17.21 5.62 10.84
N LEU A 185 -16.41 4.64 10.40
CA LEU A 185 -14.97 4.83 10.15
C LEU A 185 -14.70 5.60 8.86
N ARG A 186 -15.69 5.72 7.96
CA ARG A 186 -15.57 6.52 6.74
C ARG A 186 -15.33 7.99 7.02
N GLU A 187 -15.89 8.50 8.12
CA GLU A 187 -15.70 9.88 8.57
C GLU A 187 -14.34 10.07 9.27
N MET A 188 -13.74 9.00 9.78
CA MET A 188 -12.45 9.02 10.47
C MET A 188 -11.24 9.06 9.52
N ILE A 189 -11.42 8.89 8.20
CA ILE A 189 -10.34 8.98 7.21
C ILE A 189 -9.55 10.29 7.36
N ASN A 190 -10.20 11.35 7.83
CA ASN A 190 -9.58 12.63 8.08
C ASN A 190 -8.83 12.72 9.42
N HIS A 191 -8.82 11.67 10.24
CA HIS A 191 -8.31 11.68 11.61
C HIS A 191 -7.23 10.64 11.91
N CYS A 192 -6.98 9.69 11.00
CA CYS A 192 -5.95 8.65 11.15
C CYS A 192 -4.54 9.10 10.66
N GLY A 193 -4.37 10.38 10.32
CA GLY A 193 -3.15 10.97 9.78
C GLY A 193 -2.29 11.69 10.81
#